data_91a676487b7be649b41a8f6144879931
#
_entry.id   91a676487b7be649b41a8f6144879931
#
_cell.length_a   1.000
_cell.length_b   1.000
_cell.length_c   1.000
_cell.angle_alpha   90.00
_cell.angle_beta   90.00
_cell.angle_gamma   90.00
#
_symmetry.space_group_name_H-M   'P 1'
#
loop_
_entity.id
_entity.type
_entity.pdbx_description
1 polymer ?
#
loop_
_entity_poly.entity_id
_entity_poly.type
_entity_poly.pdbx_seq_one_letter_code
_entity_poly.pdbx_strand_id
1 'polypeptide(L)'
;SASRLTFVPSDGMKVIATGYVNVYQPTGQYQLYVRSMMPDGQGDLYVAFEKLKAKLAGEGLFDEGRKKPIPKFPRTIGVVTSSSGAAVEDIINITTRRYPLAKLILYPVLVQGADAPADLIRAVRYFDAHPTDVLIIGRGGGSMEDLWCFNDEELARTISACRVPVISAVGHETDFTICDFVADLRAPTPSAAAE
;
A
#
# COMPACT_ATOMS: atom_id res chain seq x y z
N SER A 1 29.82 1.66 4.24
CA SER A 1 29.50 0.28 3.82
C SER A 1 28.13 0.31 3.15
N ALA A 2 28.04 -0.18 1.91
CA ALA A 2 26.82 -0.17 1.08
C ALA A 2 25.62 -0.95 1.69
N SER A 3 25.84 -1.67 2.77
CA SER A 3 24.87 -2.53 3.47
C SER A 3 23.78 -1.78 4.28
N ARG A 4 23.74 -0.44 4.22
CA ARG A 4 22.73 0.39 4.90
C ARG A 4 21.79 1.15 3.97
N LEU A 5 21.91 0.96 2.67
CA LEU A 5 20.99 1.56 1.70
C LEU A 5 19.74 0.71 1.58
N THR A 6 18.58 1.34 1.62
CA THR A 6 17.27 0.70 1.43
C THR A 6 16.93 0.48 -0.05
N PHE A 7 17.80 0.94 -0.96
CA PHE A 7 17.65 0.82 -2.41
C PHE A 7 19.01 0.56 -3.08
N VAL A 8 18.99 0.08 -4.31
CA VAL A 8 20.18 -0.12 -5.13
C VAL A 8 20.34 1.07 -6.07
N PRO A 9 21.39 1.92 -5.88
CA PRO A 9 21.65 3.04 -6.78
C PRO A 9 21.95 2.53 -8.20
N SER A 10 21.36 3.15 -9.21
CA SER A 10 21.63 2.89 -10.63
C SER A 10 22.18 4.13 -11.31
N ASP A 11 22.87 3.93 -12.44
CA ASP A 11 23.45 5.02 -13.21
C ASP A 11 22.34 5.97 -13.73
N GLY A 12 22.56 7.28 -13.60
CA GLY A 12 21.55 8.30 -13.95
C GLY A 12 20.48 8.59 -12.88
N MET A 13 20.43 7.83 -11.77
CA MET A 13 19.48 8.08 -10.70
C MET A 13 19.82 9.36 -9.95
N LYS A 14 18.84 10.26 -9.79
CA LYS A 14 18.96 11.43 -8.90
C LYS A 14 18.76 10.99 -7.45
N VAL A 15 19.66 11.42 -6.58
CA VAL A 15 19.62 11.08 -5.16
C VAL A 15 19.88 12.31 -4.29
N ILE A 16 19.27 12.33 -3.12
CA ILE A 16 19.59 13.24 -2.04
C ILE A 16 20.55 12.51 -1.11
N ALA A 17 21.78 13.02 -0.99
CA ALA A 17 22.79 12.46 -0.12
C ALA A 17 23.10 13.43 1.03
N THR A 18 23.01 12.95 2.27
CA THR A 18 23.41 13.70 3.46
C THR A 18 24.73 13.17 3.97
N GLY A 19 25.70 14.05 4.18
CA GLY A 19 27.02 13.67 4.59
C GLY A 19 27.90 14.87 4.92
N TYR A 20 29.21 14.66 4.95
CA TYR A 20 30.21 15.72 5.14
C TYR A 20 31.33 15.54 4.12
N VAL A 21 31.94 16.66 3.76
CA VAL A 21 33.10 16.70 2.87
C VAL A 21 34.37 16.64 3.75
N ASN A 22 35.31 15.78 3.39
CA ASN A 22 36.61 15.69 4.02
C ASN A 22 37.69 15.49 2.95
N VAL A 23 38.95 15.80 3.32
CA VAL A 23 40.10 15.57 2.47
C VAL A 23 40.66 14.18 2.75
N TYR A 24 40.76 13.37 1.72
CA TYR A 24 41.44 12.09 1.81
C TYR A 24 42.94 12.33 1.80
N GLN A 25 43.56 12.26 2.98
CA GLN A 25 44.96 12.66 3.21
C GLN A 25 45.98 12.01 2.28
N PRO A 26 45.85 10.71 1.89
CA PRO A 26 46.84 10.09 1.03
C PRO A 26 46.96 10.66 -0.39
N THR A 27 45.87 11.23 -0.92
CA THR A 27 45.83 11.75 -2.30
C THR A 27 45.50 13.24 -2.38
N GLY A 28 45.18 13.89 -1.23
CA GLY A 28 44.74 15.31 -1.18
C GLY A 28 43.40 15.61 -1.85
N GLN A 29 42.61 14.57 -2.18
CA GLN A 29 41.31 14.75 -2.88
C GLN A 29 40.19 14.99 -1.88
N TYR A 30 39.26 15.89 -2.27
CA TYR A 30 38.00 16.05 -1.53
C TYR A 30 37.09 14.85 -1.78
N GLN A 31 36.54 14.29 -0.73
CA GLN A 31 35.59 13.18 -0.78
C GLN A 31 34.35 13.52 0.02
N LEU A 32 33.16 13.16 -0.52
CA LEU A 32 31.90 13.24 0.17
C LEU A 32 31.66 11.93 0.94
N TYR A 33 31.68 12.00 2.26
CA TYR A 33 31.37 10.87 3.15
C TYR A 33 29.86 10.86 3.41
N VAL A 34 29.12 10.03 2.66
CA VAL A 34 27.68 9.95 2.73
C VAL A 34 27.25 9.16 3.99
N ARG A 35 26.40 9.77 4.82
CA ARG A 35 25.80 9.14 6.01
C ARG A 35 24.46 8.49 5.68
N SER A 36 23.65 9.15 4.86
CA SER A 36 22.37 8.65 4.35
C SER A 36 22.20 9.06 2.90
N MET A 37 21.47 8.27 2.14
CA MET A 37 21.13 8.52 0.75
C MET A 37 19.71 8.04 0.50
N MET A 38 18.91 8.82 -0.22
CA MET A 38 17.56 8.48 -0.67
C MET A 38 17.38 8.93 -2.12
N PRO A 39 16.51 8.28 -2.90
CA PRO A 39 16.13 8.77 -4.22
C PRO A 39 15.53 10.17 -4.15
N ASP A 40 15.85 11.03 -5.13
CA ASP A 40 15.25 12.36 -5.26
C ASP A 40 13.76 12.21 -5.61
N GLY A 41 12.89 12.94 -4.91
CA GLY A 41 11.44 12.81 -5.03
C GLY A 41 10.77 11.95 -3.93
N GLN A 42 11.46 10.99 -3.30
CA GLN A 42 10.89 10.25 -2.16
C GLN A 42 10.65 11.15 -0.94
N GLY A 43 11.46 12.19 -0.76
CA GLY A 43 11.25 13.17 0.31
C GLY A 43 9.92 13.91 0.15
N ASP A 44 9.56 14.31 -1.05
CA ASP A 44 8.32 15.03 -1.35
C ASP A 44 7.09 14.13 -1.17
N LEU A 45 7.18 12.87 -1.63
CA LEU A 45 6.12 11.88 -1.42
C LEU A 45 5.92 11.58 0.06
N TYR A 46 7.00 11.43 0.82
CA TYR A 46 6.92 11.21 2.26
C TYR A 46 6.26 12.38 2.99
N VAL A 47 6.64 13.62 2.67
CA VAL A 47 6.03 14.82 3.24
C VAL A 47 4.55 14.91 2.87
N ALA A 48 4.18 14.60 1.63
CA ALA A 48 2.79 14.58 1.18
C ALA A 48 1.98 13.50 1.90
N PHE A 49 2.55 12.31 2.09
CA PHE A 49 1.95 11.21 2.86
C PHE A 49 1.69 11.61 4.31
N GLU A 50 2.69 12.14 5.02
CA GLU A 50 2.53 12.54 6.43
C GLU A 50 1.51 13.68 6.59
N LYS A 51 1.49 14.64 5.65
CA LYS A 51 0.49 15.72 5.64
C LYS A 51 -0.93 15.18 5.46
N LEU A 52 -1.13 14.26 4.51
CA LEU A 52 -2.44 13.65 4.25
C LEU A 52 -2.87 12.79 5.43
N LYS A 53 -1.96 11.99 5.98
CA LYS A 53 -2.19 11.16 7.16
C LYS A 53 -2.63 12.00 8.37
N ALA A 54 -1.91 13.09 8.66
CA ALA A 54 -2.26 13.99 9.75
C ALA A 54 -3.64 14.65 9.55
N LYS A 55 -3.97 15.05 8.31
CA LYS A 55 -5.27 15.60 7.95
C LYS A 55 -6.39 14.61 8.24
N LEU A 56 -6.31 13.39 7.68
CA LEU A 56 -7.36 12.37 7.79
C LEU A 56 -7.49 11.83 9.22
N ALA A 57 -6.37 11.73 9.96
CA ALA A 57 -6.39 11.40 11.38
C ALA A 57 -7.11 12.48 12.21
N GLY A 58 -6.84 13.78 11.93
CA GLY A 58 -7.52 14.89 12.58
C GLY A 58 -9.03 14.95 12.30
N GLU A 59 -9.48 14.36 11.19
CA GLU A 59 -10.89 14.21 10.84
C GLU A 59 -11.52 12.92 11.42
N GLY A 60 -10.74 12.10 12.14
CA GLY A 60 -11.21 10.85 12.76
C GLY A 60 -11.44 9.69 11.79
N LEU A 61 -10.87 9.74 10.55
CA LEU A 61 -11.08 8.65 9.59
C LEU A 61 -10.42 7.33 10.00
N PHE A 62 -9.43 7.38 10.89
CA PHE A 62 -8.69 6.21 11.37
C PHE A 62 -9.16 5.70 12.72
N ASP A 63 -10.23 6.29 13.28
CA ASP A 63 -10.73 5.93 14.61
C ASP A 63 -11.16 4.47 14.66
N GLU A 64 -10.71 3.74 15.67
CA GLU A 64 -11.06 2.33 15.89
C GLU A 64 -12.58 2.11 16.03
N GLY A 65 -13.31 3.11 16.56
CA GLY A 65 -14.77 3.06 16.68
C GLY A 65 -15.53 3.06 15.35
N ARG A 66 -14.85 3.36 14.23
CA ARG A 66 -15.43 3.32 12.88
C ARG A 66 -15.21 1.98 12.20
N LYS A 67 -14.25 1.19 12.67
CA LYS A 67 -13.85 -0.06 12.04
C LYS A 67 -14.91 -1.14 12.23
N LYS A 68 -15.28 -1.75 11.12
CA LYS A 68 -16.27 -2.83 11.07
C LYS A 68 -15.61 -4.16 11.40
N PRO A 69 -16.27 -5.05 12.15
CA PRO A 69 -15.75 -6.38 12.42
C PRO A 69 -15.66 -7.21 11.13
N ILE A 70 -14.54 -7.89 10.96
CA ILE A 70 -14.38 -8.85 9.86
C ILE A 70 -15.15 -10.12 10.19
N PRO A 71 -16.02 -10.63 9.28
CA PRO A 71 -16.78 -11.84 9.52
C PRO A 71 -15.86 -13.07 9.59
N LYS A 72 -16.10 -13.94 10.55
CA LYS A 72 -15.30 -15.17 10.73
C LYS A 72 -15.46 -16.20 9.60
N PHE A 73 -16.63 -16.22 8.95
CA PHE A 73 -16.99 -17.18 7.92
C PHE A 73 -17.68 -16.47 6.75
N PRO A 74 -16.94 -15.66 5.95
CA PRO A 74 -17.52 -14.96 4.83
C PRO A 74 -17.92 -15.96 3.73
N ARG A 75 -19.14 -15.86 3.18
CA ARG A 75 -19.57 -16.68 2.04
C ARG A 75 -19.14 -16.06 0.71
N THR A 76 -19.06 -14.75 0.69
CA THR A 76 -18.67 -13.97 -0.49
C THR A 76 -17.55 -13.02 -0.12
N ILE A 77 -16.46 -13.09 -0.88
CA ILE A 77 -15.26 -12.25 -0.69
C ILE A 77 -15.05 -11.46 -1.98
N GLY A 78 -15.18 -10.13 -1.89
CA GLY A 78 -14.77 -9.24 -2.97
C GLY A 78 -13.25 -9.11 -2.99
N VAL A 79 -12.65 -9.08 -4.16
CA VAL A 79 -11.21 -8.92 -4.35
C VAL A 79 -10.97 -7.81 -5.35
N VAL A 80 -10.28 -6.76 -4.93
CA VAL A 80 -9.87 -5.61 -5.73
C VAL A 80 -8.36 -5.65 -5.89
N THR A 81 -7.91 -6.09 -7.04
CA THR A 81 -6.48 -6.21 -7.39
C THR A 81 -6.33 -6.28 -8.92
N SER A 82 -5.10 -6.39 -9.41
CA SER A 82 -4.85 -6.62 -10.84
C SER A 82 -5.43 -7.97 -11.30
N SER A 83 -5.78 -8.05 -12.59
CA SER A 83 -6.32 -9.28 -13.20
C SER A 83 -5.34 -10.45 -13.24
N SER A 84 -4.06 -10.16 -13.07
CA SER A 84 -2.95 -11.13 -13.15
C SER A 84 -1.85 -10.75 -12.17
N GLY A 85 -1.00 -11.72 -11.83
CA GLY A 85 0.15 -11.53 -10.93
C GLY A 85 0.01 -12.26 -9.59
N ALA A 86 1.07 -12.25 -8.80
CA ALA A 86 1.20 -13.03 -7.58
C ALA A 86 0.07 -12.74 -6.56
N ALA A 87 -0.36 -11.48 -6.43
CA ALA A 87 -1.36 -11.10 -5.43
C ALA A 87 -2.71 -11.80 -5.64
N VAL A 88 -3.24 -11.81 -6.87
CA VAL A 88 -4.51 -12.49 -7.17
C VAL A 88 -4.38 -14.00 -7.07
N GLU A 89 -3.26 -14.56 -7.53
CA GLU A 89 -2.99 -16.00 -7.44
C GLU A 89 -2.89 -16.46 -5.99
N ASP A 90 -2.19 -15.72 -5.14
CA ASP A 90 -2.07 -16.01 -3.70
C ASP A 90 -3.43 -16.00 -3.02
N ILE A 91 -4.24 -14.96 -3.25
CA ILE A 91 -5.60 -14.88 -2.67
C ILE A 91 -6.43 -16.08 -3.10
N ILE A 92 -6.46 -16.42 -4.39
CA ILE A 92 -7.24 -17.55 -4.90
C ILE A 92 -6.74 -18.87 -4.28
N ASN A 93 -5.44 -19.13 -4.34
CA ASN A 93 -4.86 -20.39 -3.90
C ASN A 93 -5.05 -20.61 -2.39
N ILE A 94 -4.81 -19.57 -1.58
CA ILE A 94 -4.93 -19.68 -0.13
C ILE A 94 -6.40 -19.82 0.28
N THR A 95 -7.28 -18.97 -0.24
CA THR A 95 -8.71 -19.06 0.07
C THR A 95 -9.29 -20.41 -0.34
N THR A 96 -9.00 -20.89 -1.56
CA THR A 96 -9.50 -22.18 -2.05
C THR A 96 -9.01 -23.34 -1.20
N ARG A 97 -7.77 -23.28 -0.70
CA ARG A 97 -7.19 -24.33 0.14
C ARG A 97 -7.77 -24.31 1.56
N ARG A 98 -7.93 -23.10 2.16
CA ARG A 98 -8.32 -22.97 3.58
C ARG A 98 -9.83 -22.89 3.79
N TYR A 99 -10.53 -22.24 2.87
CA TYR A 99 -11.97 -22.03 2.97
C TYR A 99 -12.66 -22.14 1.61
N PRO A 100 -12.76 -23.36 1.04
CA PRO A 100 -13.30 -23.60 -0.30
C PRO A 100 -14.82 -23.31 -0.42
N LEU A 101 -15.49 -23.00 0.69
CA LEU A 101 -16.92 -22.63 0.68
C LEU A 101 -17.15 -21.17 0.33
N ALA A 102 -16.11 -20.34 0.37
CA ALA A 102 -16.23 -18.94 0.00
C ALA A 102 -16.23 -18.75 -1.52
N LYS A 103 -17.12 -17.87 -2.00
CA LYS A 103 -17.11 -17.41 -3.39
C LYS A 103 -16.26 -16.16 -3.51
N LEU A 104 -15.21 -16.23 -4.32
CA LEU A 104 -14.39 -15.06 -4.68
C LEU A 104 -15.01 -14.32 -5.85
N ILE A 105 -15.12 -13.00 -5.74
CA ILE A 105 -15.59 -12.09 -6.78
C ILE A 105 -14.48 -11.08 -7.06
N LEU A 106 -13.75 -11.28 -8.16
CA LEU A 106 -12.66 -10.39 -8.56
C LEU A 106 -13.22 -9.20 -9.34
N TYR A 107 -12.84 -8.01 -8.92
CA TYR A 107 -12.96 -6.77 -9.70
C TYR A 107 -11.55 -6.33 -10.10
N PRO A 108 -11.16 -6.53 -11.38
CA PRO A 108 -9.80 -6.21 -11.83
C PRO A 108 -9.62 -4.69 -11.94
N VAL A 109 -8.50 -4.19 -11.40
CA VAL A 109 -8.14 -2.76 -11.40
C VAL A 109 -6.67 -2.56 -11.72
N LEU A 110 -6.32 -1.33 -12.09
CA LEU A 110 -4.94 -0.88 -12.04
C LEU A 110 -4.52 -0.70 -10.57
N VAL A 111 -3.35 -1.22 -10.21
CA VAL A 111 -2.80 -1.15 -8.84
C VAL A 111 -1.53 -0.31 -8.76
N GLN A 112 -1.24 0.44 -9.82
CA GLN A 112 -0.15 1.42 -9.91
C GLN A 112 -0.41 2.39 -11.07
N GLY A 113 0.28 3.55 -11.06
CA GLY A 113 0.13 4.58 -12.06
C GLY A 113 -0.97 5.59 -11.73
N ALA A 114 -1.05 6.64 -12.55
CA ALA A 114 -1.91 7.81 -12.29
C ALA A 114 -3.41 7.51 -12.31
N ASP A 115 -3.84 6.52 -13.10
CA ASP A 115 -5.25 6.17 -13.26
C ASP A 115 -5.74 5.15 -12.21
N ALA A 116 -4.81 4.54 -11.45
CA ALA A 116 -5.13 3.51 -10.47
C ALA A 116 -6.09 3.99 -9.36
N PRO A 117 -5.96 5.20 -8.78
CA PRO A 117 -6.91 5.67 -7.76
C PRO A 117 -8.36 5.67 -8.24
N ALA A 118 -8.60 6.13 -9.47
CA ALA A 118 -9.96 6.17 -10.04
C ALA A 118 -10.53 4.75 -10.24
N ASP A 119 -9.70 3.79 -10.65
CA ASP A 119 -10.09 2.38 -10.79
C ASP A 119 -10.44 1.76 -9.43
N LEU A 120 -9.59 1.97 -8.42
CA LEU A 120 -9.79 1.51 -7.06
C LEU A 120 -11.09 2.07 -6.46
N ILE A 121 -11.34 3.38 -6.61
CA ILE A 121 -12.56 4.04 -6.15
C ILE A 121 -13.79 3.42 -6.81
N ARG A 122 -13.76 3.19 -8.13
CA ARG A 122 -14.87 2.54 -8.85
C ARG A 122 -15.14 1.13 -8.33
N ALA A 123 -14.10 0.36 -8.04
CA ALA A 123 -14.24 -0.99 -7.51
C ALA A 123 -14.84 -1.01 -6.10
N VAL A 124 -14.39 -0.11 -5.20
CA VAL A 124 -14.97 0.00 -3.85
C VAL A 124 -16.45 0.40 -3.92
N ARG A 125 -16.79 1.39 -4.75
CA ARG A 125 -18.19 1.81 -4.98
C ARG A 125 -19.05 0.69 -5.58
N TYR A 126 -18.48 -0.12 -6.48
CA TYR A 126 -19.18 -1.29 -7.01
C TYR A 126 -19.54 -2.28 -5.89
N PHE A 127 -18.60 -2.63 -5.02
CA PHE A 127 -18.88 -3.55 -3.91
C PHE A 127 -19.74 -2.93 -2.80
N ASP A 128 -19.76 -1.61 -2.65
CA ASP A 128 -20.73 -0.95 -1.77
C ASP A 128 -22.16 -1.07 -2.33
N ALA A 129 -22.34 -0.99 -3.65
CA ALA A 129 -23.63 -1.18 -4.32
C ALA A 129 -24.05 -2.65 -4.46
N HIS A 130 -23.05 -3.57 -4.57
CA HIS A 130 -23.25 -5.02 -4.70
C HIS A 130 -22.51 -5.73 -3.57
N PRO A 131 -23.00 -5.67 -2.34
CA PRO A 131 -22.24 -6.01 -1.15
C PRO A 131 -21.85 -7.50 -1.13
N THR A 132 -20.56 -7.70 -0.76
CA THR A 132 -20.00 -8.98 -0.33
C THR A 132 -19.88 -8.99 1.19
N ASP A 133 -19.54 -10.12 1.79
CA ASP A 133 -19.37 -10.20 3.24
C ASP A 133 -18.09 -9.49 3.72
N VAL A 134 -17.06 -9.47 2.88
CA VAL A 134 -15.79 -8.76 3.10
C VAL A 134 -15.17 -8.38 1.76
N LEU A 135 -14.39 -7.31 1.75
CA LEU A 135 -13.65 -6.81 0.59
C LEU A 135 -12.15 -6.82 0.88
N ILE A 136 -11.35 -7.45 0.05
CA ILE A 136 -9.89 -7.40 0.09
C ILE A 136 -9.41 -6.44 -1.01
N ILE A 137 -8.69 -5.40 -0.62
CA ILE A 137 -7.98 -4.51 -1.53
C ILE A 137 -6.50 -4.82 -1.39
N GLY A 138 -5.86 -5.30 -2.46
CA GLY A 138 -4.50 -5.75 -2.35
C GLY A 138 -3.65 -5.58 -3.60
N ARG A 139 -2.34 -5.52 -3.37
CA ARG A 139 -1.32 -5.68 -4.41
C ARG A 139 -0.08 -6.33 -3.81
N GLY A 140 0.76 -6.89 -4.65
CA GLY A 140 2.11 -7.28 -4.27
C GLY A 140 2.95 -6.06 -3.87
N GLY A 141 4.07 -6.27 -3.20
CA GLY A 141 5.00 -5.21 -2.82
C GLY A 141 5.50 -4.39 -3.99
N GLY A 142 6.11 -3.25 -3.70
CA GLY A 142 6.66 -2.31 -4.67
C GLY A 142 7.36 -1.15 -3.98
N SER A 143 7.88 -0.22 -4.74
CA SER A 143 8.41 1.03 -4.21
C SER A 143 7.29 1.95 -3.68
N MET A 144 7.64 2.99 -2.93
CA MET A 144 6.66 3.97 -2.46
C MET A 144 5.91 4.63 -3.62
N GLU A 145 6.57 4.85 -4.74
CA GLU A 145 5.98 5.38 -5.97
C GLU A 145 4.92 4.43 -6.54
N ASP A 146 5.20 3.12 -6.52
CA ASP A 146 4.27 2.10 -6.98
C ASP A 146 3.03 1.99 -6.08
N LEU A 147 3.22 2.19 -4.78
CA LEU A 147 2.16 2.15 -3.77
C LEU A 147 1.38 3.46 -3.65
N TRP A 148 1.83 4.52 -4.35
CA TRP A 148 1.31 5.87 -4.15
C TRP A 148 -0.19 6.00 -4.42
N CYS A 149 -0.73 5.23 -5.36
CA CYS A 149 -2.16 5.21 -5.66
C CYS A 149 -3.05 4.83 -4.46
N PHE A 150 -2.49 4.15 -3.45
CA PHE A 150 -3.18 3.82 -2.20
C PHE A 150 -3.08 4.92 -1.13
N ASN A 151 -2.41 6.04 -1.45
CA ASN A 151 -2.32 7.25 -0.64
C ASN A 151 -3.26 8.36 -1.18
N ASP A 152 -4.28 8.00 -1.93
CA ASP A 152 -5.25 8.94 -2.46
C ASP A 152 -6.33 9.27 -1.43
N GLU A 153 -6.65 10.57 -1.28
CA GLU A 153 -7.63 11.05 -0.29
C GLU A 153 -9.07 10.59 -0.62
N GLU A 154 -9.47 10.62 -1.90
CA GLU A 154 -10.83 10.21 -2.29
C GLU A 154 -11.01 8.70 -2.11
N LEU A 155 -9.98 7.91 -2.40
CA LEU A 155 -9.98 6.48 -2.13
C LEU A 155 -10.14 6.20 -0.63
N ALA A 156 -9.39 6.89 0.23
CA ALA A 156 -9.50 6.76 1.67
C ALA A 156 -10.91 7.07 2.18
N ARG A 157 -11.50 8.16 1.70
CA ARG A 157 -12.87 8.54 2.05
C ARG A 157 -13.90 7.52 1.54
N THR A 158 -13.68 6.98 0.35
CA THR A 158 -14.55 5.96 -0.24
C THR A 158 -14.49 4.65 0.56
N ILE A 159 -13.31 4.21 0.99
CA ILE A 159 -13.13 3.05 1.87
C ILE A 159 -13.82 3.26 3.21
N SER A 160 -13.61 4.43 3.85
CA SER A 160 -14.23 4.76 5.13
C SER A 160 -15.77 4.80 5.07
N ALA A 161 -16.34 5.19 3.94
CA ALA A 161 -17.78 5.25 3.72
C ALA A 161 -18.39 3.91 3.28
N CYS A 162 -17.58 2.96 2.81
CA CYS A 162 -18.04 1.66 2.35
C CYS A 162 -18.70 0.87 3.48
N ARG A 163 -19.89 0.28 3.20
CA ARG A 163 -20.62 -0.53 4.18
C ARG A 163 -20.04 -1.92 4.37
N VAL A 164 -19.37 -2.44 3.35
CA VAL A 164 -18.69 -3.73 3.40
C VAL A 164 -17.40 -3.59 4.22
N PRO A 165 -17.08 -4.51 5.15
CA PRO A 165 -15.79 -4.53 5.84
C PRO A 165 -14.63 -4.67 4.84
N VAL A 166 -13.60 -3.84 4.98
CA VAL A 166 -12.46 -3.76 4.06
C VAL A 166 -11.17 -4.24 4.72
N ILE A 167 -10.49 -5.15 4.08
CA ILE A 167 -9.12 -5.58 4.43
C ILE A 167 -8.17 -4.93 3.43
N SER A 168 -7.21 -4.14 3.91
CA SER A 168 -6.09 -3.64 3.11
C SER A 168 -4.93 -4.64 3.16
N ALA A 169 -4.42 -5.02 1.99
CA ALA A 169 -3.29 -5.94 1.82
C ALA A 169 -2.34 -5.38 0.74
N VAL A 170 -1.87 -4.14 0.97
CA VAL A 170 -1.17 -3.34 -0.05
C VAL A 170 0.33 -3.35 0.14
N GLY A 171 0.82 -3.17 1.34
CA GLY A 171 2.25 -3.05 1.64
C GLY A 171 2.81 -4.26 2.37
N HIS A 172 4.14 -4.33 2.47
CA HIS A 172 4.81 -5.27 3.36
C HIS A 172 4.80 -4.74 4.81
N GLU A 173 5.43 -5.46 5.74
CA GLU A 173 5.40 -5.14 7.18
C GLU A 173 5.78 -3.70 7.52
N THR A 174 6.69 -3.09 6.75
CA THR A 174 7.21 -1.72 6.99
C THR A 174 6.54 -0.63 6.16
N ASP A 175 5.81 -1.00 5.10
CA ASP A 175 5.30 -0.06 4.10
C ASP A 175 3.80 0.19 4.36
N PHE A 176 3.49 1.28 5.05
CA PHE A 176 2.12 1.68 5.33
C PHE A 176 1.60 2.68 4.30
N THR A 177 0.39 2.46 3.85
CA THR A 177 -0.36 3.40 3.01
C THR A 177 -1.55 4.00 3.76
N ILE A 178 -2.15 5.05 3.22
CA ILE A 178 -3.39 5.63 3.78
C ILE A 178 -4.52 4.61 3.79
N CYS A 179 -4.60 3.73 2.79
CA CYS A 179 -5.55 2.62 2.78
C CYS A 179 -5.43 1.71 4.00
N ASP A 180 -4.21 1.44 4.50
CA ASP A 180 -3.98 0.59 5.66
C ASP A 180 -4.53 1.20 6.95
N PHE A 181 -4.47 2.54 7.08
CA PHE A 181 -5.00 3.24 8.25
C PHE A 181 -6.52 3.30 8.25
N VAL A 182 -7.15 3.47 7.08
CA VAL A 182 -8.59 3.65 6.95
C VAL A 182 -9.36 2.34 6.85
N ALA A 183 -8.73 1.25 6.38
CA ALA A 183 -9.34 -0.07 6.30
C ALA A 183 -9.72 -0.62 7.67
N ASP A 184 -10.70 -1.51 7.70
CA ASP A 184 -11.18 -2.16 8.92
C ASP A 184 -10.13 -3.13 9.49
N LEU A 185 -9.34 -3.76 8.62
CA LEU A 185 -8.21 -4.61 8.98
C LEU A 185 -7.06 -4.39 7.99
N ARG A 186 -5.84 -4.37 8.51
CA ARG A 186 -4.63 -4.43 7.71
C ARG A 186 -4.04 -5.85 7.72
N ALA A 187 -3.74 -6.37 6.55
CA ALA A 187 -2.92 -7.56 6.37
C ALA A 187 -1.57 -7.19 5.73
N PRO A 188 -0.44 -7.74 6.17
CA PRO A 188 0.88 -7.37 5.66
C PRO A 188 1.14 -7.86 4.22
N THR A 189 0.31 -8.77 3.71
CA THR A 189 0.41 -9.31 2.34
C THR A 189 -0.97 -9.78 1.85
N PRO A 190 -1.17 -9.89 0.52
CA PRO A 190 -2.37 -10.52 -0.04
C PRO A 190 -2.60 -11.94 0.48
N SER A 191 -1.52 -12.71 0.68
CA SER A 191 -1.54 -14.05 1.26
C SER A 191 -2.10 -14.03 2.69
N ALA A 192 -1.63 -13.11 3.53
CA ALA A 192 -2.11 -12.96 4.91
C ALA A 192 -3.58 -12.49 4.99
N ALA A 193 -4.04 -11.71 4.01
CA ALA A 193 -5.45 -11.31 3.94
C ALA A 193 -6.39 -12.47 3.60
N ALA A 194 -5.86 -13.49 2.90
CA ALA A 194 -6.61 -14.68 2.50
C ALA A 194 -6.60 -15.79 3.59
N GLU A 195 -5.79 -15.66 4.64
CA GLU A 195 -5.72 -16.55 5.79
C GLU A 195 -6.80 -16.30 6.85
#